data_92b5ddba7722a0f7d48b4a97ac62edde
#
_entry.id   92b5ddba7722a0f7d48b4a97ac62edde
#
_cell.length_a   1.000
_cell.length_b   1.000
_cell.length_c   1.000
_cell.angle_alpha   90.00
_cell.angle_beta   90.00
_cell.angle_gamma   90.00
#
_symmetry.space_group_name_H-M   'P 1'
#
loop_
_entity.id
_entity.type
_entity.pdbx_description
1 polymer ?
#
loop_
_entity_poly.entity_id
_entity_poly.type
_entity_poly.pdbx_seq_one_letter_code
_entity_poly.pdbx_strand_id
1 'polypeptide(L)'
;MSWKTICWEAILLGFLFSCTGSDKDPMDRKYQIDYDYLKSNFQQPDRTYGVNCWWWWLNGNVTKEAITKDLEAMKSRNFQGAMIFDAGGHNQRGNKDIPAGPLFGSEEWTELFVFALDEAKRLGLEVGFNIQSGWNLGGPCVTPQYAAKQLTYSERKVTGGKTLRLQLAEPDIYKGFYKDIVVLAFPSNKENKTNEPVSNLDLKLGFHELGGSAPDCRFLLENNARGREKKTDKTIYLIDIARIVDLTTQMDEKGLLSWDAPEGDWNIMRIGYTCTRSEVSTSSRDWQGNVLDYMDRNAFDYYWNTIVEPILQAAGEKHVGSTLKFMETDSWECGGMNWTDAFANEFRSYCGYDLKLYLPLIAGHVVDNIDTSNAFLADFRKTITHQIGRAHV
;
A
#
# COMPACT_ATOMS: atom_id res chain seq x y z
N MET A 1 -18.83 61.38 6.20
CA MET A 1 -17.83 60.46 5.60
C MET A 1 -17.95 59.10 6.31
N SER A 2 -18.43 58.09 5.64
CA SER A 2 -18.77 56.80 6.24
C SER A 2 -17.54 55.88 6.27
N TRP A 3 -17.41 55.14 7.32
CA TRP A 3 -16.33 54.13 7.56
C TRP A 3 -16.08 53.12 6.41
N LYS A 4 -16.94 53.07 5.44
CA LYS A 4 -16.82 52.16 4.27
C LYS A 4 -15.83 52.65 3.21
N THR A 5 -15.49 53.93 3.18
CA THR A 5 -14.57 54.49 2.17
C THR A 5 -13.10 54.36 2.56
N ILE A 6 -12.80 54.24 3.85
CA ILE A 6 -11.42 54.13 4.37
C ILE A 6 -10.88 52.68 4.25
N CYS A 7 -11.76 51.69 4.29
CA CYS A 7 -11.31 50.25 4.14
C CYS A 7 -10.94 49.88 2.70
N TRP A 8 -11.43 50.58 1.68
CA TRP A 8 -11.14 50.24 0.28
C TRP A 8 -9.78 50.84 -0.18
N GLU A 9 -9.39 51.97 0.33
CA GLU A 9 -8.09 52.57 -0.02
C GLU A 9 -6.93 51.85 0.70
N ALA A 10 -7.14 51.29 1.90
CA ALA A 10 -6.14 50.49 2.59
C ALA A 10 -5.93 49.09 1.95
N ILE A 11 -6.94 48.54 1.30
CA ILE A 11 -6.83 47.25 0.60
C ILE A 11 -6.16 47.42 -0.76
N LEU A 12 -6.31 48.56 -1.45
CA LEU A 12 -5.64 48.80 -2.73
C LEU A 12 -4.14 49.16 -2.56
N LEU A 13 -3.74 49.73 -1.44
CA LEU A 13 -2.32 50.00 -1.14
C LEU A 13 -1.57 48.73 -0.63
N GLY A 14 -2.27 47.78 -0.04
CA GLY A 14 -1.70 46.49 0.37
C GLY A 14 -1.37 45.55 -0.79
N PHE A 15 -2.05 45.68 -1.95
CA PHE A 15 -1.81 44.87 -3.14
C PHE A 15 -0.70 45.37 -4.08
N LEU A 16 -0.21 46.58 -3.88
CA LEU A 16 0.86 47.15 -4.72
C LEU A 16 2.28 46.98 -4.12
N PHE A 17 2.40 46.47 -2.89
CA PHE A 17 3.71 46.18 -2.28
C PHE A 17 4.04 44.69 -2.16
N SER A 18 3.19 43.79 -2.68
CA SER A 18 3.40 42.32 -2.64
C SER A 18 4.00 41.72 -3.92
N CYS A 19 4.50 42.56 -4.85
CA CYS A 19 5.06 42.08 -6.14
C CYS A 19 6.50 42.52 -6.39
N THR A 20 7.30 42.75 -5.37
CA THR A 20 8.76 43.02 -5.56
C THR A 20 9.62 42.27 -4.53
N GLY A 21 9.25 41.02 -4.24
CA GLY A 21 10.11 40.06 -3.61
C GLY A 21 10.12 38.83 -4.53
N SER A 22 10.97 38.82 -5.56
CA SER A 22 11.27 37.61 -6.26
C SER A 22 12.12 36.74 -5.33
N ASP A 23 11.48 35.92 -4.48
CA ASP A 23 12.10 34.69 -4.05
C ASP A 23 12.27 33.87 -5.32
N LYS A 24 13.46 34.00 -5.92
CA LYS A 24 13.89 33.17 -7.03
C LYS A 24 13.88 31.76 -6.50
N ASP A 25 13.01 30.92 -7.06
CA ASP A 25 13.04 29.48 -6.96
C ASP A 25 14.51 29.05 -6.95
N PRO A 26 14.98 28.27 -5.97
CA PRO A 26 16.35 27.74 -5.98
C PRO A 26 16.70 26.97 -7.27
N MET A 27 15.70 26.56 -8.05
CA MET A 27 15.86 25.96 -9.39
C MET A 27 16.15 26.99 -10.51
N ASP A 28 15.92 28.28 -10.29
CA ASP A 28 16.11 29.32 -11.30
C ASP A 28 17.53 29.95 -11.30
N ARG A 29 18.50 29.27 -10.69
CA ARG A 29 19.91 29.53 -11.03
C ARG A 29 20.12 29.01 -12.44
N LYS A 30 20.00 29.87 -13.41
CA LYS A 30 20.60 29.68 -14.75
C LYS A 30 22.11 29.52 -14.51
N TYR A 31 22.55 28.29 -14.27
CA TYR A 31 23.94 27.95 -14.47
C TYR A 31 24.18 28.20 -15.95
N GLN A 32 25.01 29.18 -16.25
CA GLN A 32 25.56 29.32 -17.57
C GLN A 32 26.52 28.13 -17.72
N ILE A 33 25.97 27.00 -18.17
CA ILE A 33 26.70 25.76 -18.37
C ILE A 33 27.47 25.97 -19.66
N ASP A 34 28.74 26.41 -19.54
CA ASP A 34 29.65 26.45 -20.69
C ASP A 34 30.37 25.10 -20.87
N TYR A 35 31.05 24.97 -21.99
CA TYR A 35 31.78 23.74 -22.34
C TYR A 35 32.88 23.39 -21.33
N ASP A 36 33.58 24.39 -20.82
CA ASP A 36 34.71 24.18 -19.87
C ASP A 36 34.18 23.73 -18.50
N TYR A 37 33.03 24.25 -18.07
CA TYR A 37 32.34 23.77 -16.90
C TYR A 37 31.91 22.29 -17.04
N LEU A 38 31.26 21.95 -18.17
CA LEU A 38 30.87 20.57 -18.45
C LEU A 38 32.05 19.63 -18.48
N LYS A 39 33.14 20.03 -19.17
CA LYS A 39 34.36 19.23 -19.30
C LYS A 39 35.04 18.99 -17.95
N SER A 40 35.20 20.02 -17.14
CA SER A 40 35.86 19.90 -15.84
C SER A 40 35.03 19.04 -14.88
N ASN A 41 33.71 19.26 -14.85
CA ASN A 41 32.83 18.46 -13.98
C ASN A 41 32.63 17.01 -14.46
N PHE A 42 32.79 16.75 -15.77
CA PHE A 42 32.80 15.38 -16.28
C PHE A 42 34.08 14.63 -15.89
N GLN A 43 35.22 15.29 -15.91
CA GLN A 43 36.50 14.70 -15.53
C GLN A 43 36.68 14.56 -14.03
N GLN A 44 36.10 15.49 -13.26
CA GLN A 44 36.13 15.52 -11.80
C GLN A 44 34.74 15.92 -11.27
N PRO A 45 33.77 14.98 -11.32
CA PRO A 45 32.43 15.28 -10.85
C PRO A 45 32.43 15.62 -9.37
N ASP A 46 31.58 16.57 -8.98
CA ASP A 46 31.35 16.86 -7.56
C ASP A 46 30.94 15.58 -6.85
N ARG A 47 31.37 15.44 -5.61
CA ARG A 47 31.12 14.24 -4.80
C ARG A 47 29.63 13.98 -4.59
N THR A 48 28.79 15.01 -4.65
CA THR A 48 27.32 14.87 -4.58
C THR A 48 26.72 14.03 -5.71
N TYR A 49 27.45 13.81 -6.79
CA TYR A 49 27.09 12.90 -7.89
C TYR A 49 27.76 11.52 -7.77
N GLY A 50 28.30 11.19 -6.60
CA GLY A 50 28.96 9.92 -6.35
C GLY A 50 27.98 8.75 -6.34
N VAL A 51 28.51 7.56 -6.56
CA VAL A 51 27.73 6.32 -6.58
C VAL A 51 27.43 5.87 -5.16
N ASN A 52 26.18 5.54 -4.89
CA ASN A 52 25.78 4.77 -3.72
C ASN A 52 25.55 3.32 -4.14
N CYS A 53 25.83 2.38 -3.24
CA CYS A 53 25.56 0.97 -3.47
C CYS A 53 24.58 0.42 -2.44
N TRP A 54 23.85 -0.62 -2.82
CA TRP A 54 23.14 -1.44 -1.87
C TRP A 54 24.13 -2.26 -1.08
N TRP A 55 23.99 -2.25 0.24
CA TRP A 55 24.89 -2.93 1.16
C TRP A 55 24.10 -3.94 2.00
N TRP A 56 24.20 -5.19 1.58
CA TRP A 56 23.40 -6.27 2.11
C TRP A 56 23.91 -6.76 3.46
N TRP A 57 23.07 -6.68 4.46
CA TRP A 57 23.26 -7.32 5.75
C TRP A 57 22.46 -8.63 5.76
N LEU A 58 22.99 -9.67 5.11
CA LEU A 58 22.29 -10.93 4.93
C LEU A 58 22.05 -11.62 6.28
N ASN A 59 20.78 -11.84 6.63
CA ASN A 59 20.34 -12.38 7.92
C ASN A 59 20.86 -11.60 9.13
N GLY A 60 21.17 -10.31 9.01
CA GLY A 60 21.82 -9.55 10.05
C GLY A 60 23.25 -10.05 10.39
N ASN A 61 23.80 -10.98 9.60
CA ASN A 61 25.10 -11.63 9.88
C ASN A 61 26.27 -10.72 9.47
N VAL A 62 26.46 -9.66 10.24
CA VAL A 62 27.54 -8.70 10.07
C VAL A 62 28.32 -8.52 11.37
N THR A 63 29.56 -8.10 11.27
CA THR A 63 30.44 -7.81 12.42
C THR A 63 31.04 -6.42 12.27
N LYS A 64 31.46 -5.82 13.37
CA LYS A 64 32.16 -4.51 13.37
C LYS A 64 33.37 -4.52 12.44
N GLU A 65 34.11 -5.63 12.41
CA GLU A 65 35.30 -5.78 11.54
C GLU A 65 34.90 -5.82 10.05
N ALA A 66 33.82 -6.56 9.68
CA ALA A 66 33.30 -6.59 8.33
C ALA A 66 32.78 -5.22 7.89
N ILE A 67 32.01 -4.54 8.73
CA ILE A 67 31.50 -3.19 8.51
C ILE A 67 32.66 -2.23 8.19
N THR A 68 33.70 -2.20 9.00
CA THR A 68 34.86 -1.34 8.76
C THR A 68 35.51 -1.64 7.40
N LYS A 69 35.79 -2.92 7.10
CA LYS A 69 36.44 -3.35 5.84
C LYS A 69 35.57 -2.96 4.60
N ASP A 70 34.29 -3.19 4.67
CA ASP A 70 33.37 -2.87 3.57
C ASP A 70 33.35 -1.37 3.28
N LEU A 71 33.19 -0.54 4.33
CA LEU A 71 33.19 0.91 4.19
C LEU A 71 34.52 1.47 3.70
N GLU A 72 35.64 0.93 4.17
CA GLU A 72 36.99 1.30 3.68
C GLU A 72 37.18 0.90 2.21
N ALA A 73 36.67 -0.27 1.80
CA ALA A 73 36.69 -0.70 0.40
C ALA A 73 35.82 0.24 -0.49
N MET A 74 34.62 0.59 -0.02
CA MET A 74 33.74 1.56 -0.73
C MET A 74 34.44 2.92 -0.87
N LYS A 75 35.06 3.41 0.23
CA LYS A 75 35.83 4.67 0.21
C LYS A 75 36.96 4.64 -0.78
N SER A 76 37.73 3.55 -0.82
CA SER A 76 38.86 3.40 -1.72
C SER A 76 38.49 3.35 -3.19
N ARG A 77 37.22 3.06 -3.49
CA ARG A 77 36.62 3.02 -4.84
C ARG A 77 35.80 4.24 -5.18
N ASN A 78 35.91 5.30 -4.39
CA ASN A 78 35.19 6.58 -4.58
C ASN A 78 33.66 6.48 -4.51
N PHE A 79 33.11 5.50 -3.77
CA PHE A 79 31.69 5.53 -3.47
C PHE A 79 31.38 6.75 -2.58
N GLN A 80 30.22 7.34 -2.78
CA GLN A 80 29.70 8.40 -1.93
C GLN A 80 29.14 7.82 -0.64
N GLY A 81 28.45 6.69 -0.72
CA GLY A 81 27.80 6.07 0.40
C GLY A 81 27.20 4.71 0.10
N ALA A 82 26.40 4.24 1.03
CA ALA A 82 25.72 2.96 0.92
C ALA A 82 24.33 2.98 1.53
N MET A 83 23.45 2.12 1.03
CA MET A 83 22.15 1.81 1.57
C MET A 83 22.20 0.46 2.28
N ILE A 84 22.00 0.44 3.58
CA ILE A 84 21.93 -0.80 4.35
C ILE A 84 20.59 -1.49 4.07
N PHE A 85 20.67 -2.73 3.60
CA PHE A 85 19.54 -3.64 3.41
C PHE A 85 19.68 -4.84 4.34
N ASP A 86 18.85 -4.90 5.37
CA ASP A 86 18.65 -6.13 6.12
C ASP A 86 17.73 -7.04 5.32
N ALA A 87 18.25 -8.18 4.88
CA ALA A 87 17.48 -9.15 4.11
C ALA A 87 18.11 -10.53 4.28
N GLY A 88 17.30 -11.57 4.37
CA GLY A 88 17.80 -12.91 4.58
C GLY A 88 17.39 -13.86 3.51
N GLY A 89 16.08 -14.04 3.43
CA GLY A 89 15.48 -14.94 2.47
C GLY A 89 16.04 -16.35 2.58
N HIS A 90 15.89 -16.98 3.75
CA HIS A 90 16.25 -18.40 3.93
C HIS A 90 15.54 -19.30 2.90
N ASN A 91 14.44 -18.82 2.32
CA ASN A 91 13.71 -19.42 1.22
C ASN A 91 14.33 -19.15 -0.15
N GLN A 92 15.26 -18.19 -0.25
CA GLN A 92 15.96 -17.92 -1.50
C GLN A 92 17.12 -18.88 -1.72
N ARG A 93 17.32 -19.22 -2.97
CA ARG A 93 18.37 -20.16 -3.38
C ARG A 93 19.75 -19.63 -3.01
N GLY A 94 20.47 -20.36 -2.18
CA GLY A 94 21.84 -20.01 -1.74
C GLY A 94 21.92 -19.26 -0.41
N ASN A 95 20.84 -18.72 0.12
CA ASN A 95 20.89 -17.94 1.38
C ASN A 95 20.59 -18.76 2.63
N LYS A 96 20.05 -19.97 2.49
CA LYS A 96 19.64 -20.83 3.62
C LYS A 96 20.78 -21.23 4.57
N ASP A 97 22.01 -21.21 4.09
CA ASP A 97 23.19 -21.64 4.82
C ASP A 97 23.91 -20.46 5.54
N ILE A 98 23.43 -19.23 5.37
CA ILE A 98 23.99 -18.05 6.06
C ILE A 98 23.44 -18.03 7.49
N PRO A 99 24.31 -18.05 8.52
CA PRO A 99 23.87 -17.96 9.90
C PRO A 99 23.09 -16.69 10.16
N ALA A 100 22.08 -16.76 11.04
CA ALA A 100 21.41 -15.57 11.51
C ALA A 100 22.34 -14.77 12.45
N GLY A 101 22.40 -13.46 12.21
CA GLY A 101 22.95 -12.48 13.14
C GLY A 101 21.84 -11.86 14.00
N PRO A 102 22.06 -10.67 14.58
CA PRO A 102 21.05 -9.94 15.32
C PRO A 102 19.80 -9.68 14.51
N LEU A 103 18.64 -9.76 15.16
CA LEU A 103 17.35 -9.46 14.56
C LEU A 103 17.26 -7.98 14.18
N PHE A 104 16.73 -7.68 13.02
CA PHE A 104 16.50 -6.30 12.55
C PHE A 104 15.79 -5.46 13.62
N GLY A 105 16.35 -4.29 13.92
CA GLY A 105 15.83 -3.37 14.93
C GLY A 105 16.00 -3.82 16.39
N SER A 106 16.63 -4.98 16.67
CA SER A 106 17.02 -5.33 18.04
C SER A 106 18.12 -4.41 18.56
N GLU A 107 18.39 -4.46 19.87
CA GLU A 107 19.46 -3.68 20.49
C GLU A 107 20.82 -3.98 19.84
N GLU A 108 21.14 -5.26 19.66
CA GLU A 108 22.41 -5.68 19.04
C GLU A 108 22.51 -5.26 17.57
N TRP A 109 21.41 -5.35 16.80
CA TRP A 109 21.38 -4.86 15.41
C TRP A 109 21.59 -3.35 15.38
N THR A 110 20.93 -2.64 16.27
CA THR A 110 20.99 -1.18 16.38
C THR A 110 22.38 -0.70 16.79
N GLU A 111 23.06 -1.42 17.68
CA GLU A 111 24.46 -1.16 18.00
C GLU A 111 25.38 -1.27 16.79
N LEU A 112 25.20 -2.30 15.95
CA LEU A 112 25.95 -2.47 14.70
C LEU A 112 25.62 -1.37 13.69
N PHE A 113 24.35 -0.96 13.63
CA PHE A 113 23.91 0.15 12.78
C PHE A 113 24.58 1.48 13.19
N VAL A 114 24.57 1.81 14.47
CA VAL A 114 25.24 3.02 14.99
C VAL A 114 26.73 2.95 14.75
N PHE A 115 27.38 1.78 14.94
CA PHE A 115 28.79 1.59 14.61
C PHE A 115 29.06 1.83 13.11
N ALA A 116 28.20 1.35 12.22
CA ALA A 116 28.32 1.61 10.78
C ALA A 116 28.22 3.11 10.44
N LEU A 117 27.35 3.83 11.13
CA LEU A 117 27.25 5.29 10.99
C LEU A 117 28.52 6.01 11.50
N ASP A 118 29.09 5.58 12.63
CA ASP A 118 30.34 6.14 13.15
C ASP A 118 31.54 5.91 12.18
N GLU A 119 31.66 4.71 11.62
CA GLU A 119 32.65 4.38 10.61
C GLU A 119 32.45 5.13 9.29
N ALA A 120 31.23 5.20 8.81
CA ALA A 120 30.90 6.00 7.64
C ALA A 120 31.25 7.49 7.82
N LYS A 121 30.94 8.05 8.99
CA LYS A 121 31.33 9.42 9.36
C LYS A 121 32.83 9.60 9.36
N ARG A 122 33.59 8.65 9.96
CA ARG A 122 35.07 8.66 9.95
C ARG A 122 35.63 8.73 8.53
N LEU A 123 35.01 8.00 7.60
CA LEU A 123 35.44 7.92 6.20
C LEU A 123 34.80 9.02 5.33
N GLY A 124 33.89 9.80 5.87
CA GLY A 124 33.10 10.80 5.15
C GLY A 124 32.20 10.18 4.08
N LEU A 125 31.60 9.04 4.35
CA LEU A 125 30.57 8.39 3.52
C LEU A 125 29.18 8.73 4.03
N GLU A 126 28.19 8.71 3.14
CA GLU A 126 26.79 8.83 3.48
C GLU A 126 26.16 7.44 3.63
N VAL A 127 25.21 7.29 4.54
CA VAL A 127 24.49 6.04 4.75
C VAL A 127 23.00 6.30 4.68
N GLY A 128 22.31 5.38 4.06
CA GLY A 128 20.87 5.22 4.20
C GLY A 128 20.54 3.84 4.73
N PHE A 129 19.27 3.57 5.05
CA PHE A 129 18.83 2.23 5.35
C PHE A 129 17.40 1.99 4.86
N ASN A 130 17.16 0.75 4.49
CA ASN A 130 15.81 0.24 4.26
C ASN A 130 15.11 0.12 5.63
N ILE A 131 13.96 0.77 5.80
CA ILE A 131 13.26 0.83 7.09
C ILE A 131 12.59 -0.49 7.49
N GLN A 132 12.91 -1.56 6.79
CA GLN A 132 12.35 -2.91 6.96
C GLN A 132 13.43 -3.98 6.78
N SER A 133 13.15 -5.21 7.20
CA SER A 133 13.90 -6.38 6.78
C SER A 133 13.18 -7.02 5.60
N GLY A 134 13.89 -7.25 4.50
CA GLY A 134 13.32 -7.73 3.24
C GLY A 134 12.76 -6.62 2.36
N TRP A 135 11.83 -7.00 1.43
CA TRP A 135 11.37 -6.11 0.35
C TRP A 135 10.14 -5.28 0.69
N ASN A 136 9.31 -5.71 1.62
CA ASN A 136 8.02 -5.07 1.91
C ASN A 136 7.86 -4.79 3.40
N LEU A 137 7.18 -3.67 3.71
CA LEU A 137 6.92 -3.27 5.10
C LEU A 137 6.08 -4.32 5.82
N GLY A 138 6.53 -4.65 7.02
CA GLY A 138 5.86 -5.62 7.85
C GLY A 138 6.80 -6.26 8.86
N GLY A 139 6.40 -7.41 9.38
CA GLY A 139 7.20 -8.17 10.31
C GLY A 139 6.43 -8.64 11.55
N PRO A 140 7.12 -9.19 12.55
CA PRO A 140 6.50 -9.80 13.72
C PRO A 140 5.71 -8.81 14.59
N CYS A 141 6.01 -7.52 14.52
CA CYS A 141 5.28 -6.48 15.25
C CYS A 141 3.90 -6.19 14.65
N VAL A 142 3.65 -6.54 13.36
CA VAL A 142 2.41 -6.21 12.67
C VAL A 142 1.31 -7.20 13.05
N THR A 143 0.43 -6.76 13.95
CA THR A 143 -0.76 -7.54 14.34
C THR A 143 -1.79 -7.59 13.20
N PRO A 144 -2.77 -8.51 13.23
CA PRO A 144 -3.85 -8.55 12.24
C PRO A 144 -4.61 -7.22 12.08
N GLN A 145 -4.66 -6.37 13.11
CA GLN A 145 -5.26 -5.04 13.06
C GLN A 145 -4.57 -4.14 12.03
N TYR A 146 -3.25 -4.18 11.95
CA TYR A 146 -2.42 -3.33 11.09
C TYR A 146 -1.93 -4.04 9.82
N ALA A 147 -2.30 -5.32 9.65
CA ALA A 147 -1.91 -6.09 8.48
C ALA A 147 -2.70 -5.68 7.24
N ALA A 148 -2.13 -5.91 6.06
CA ALA A 148 -2.79 -5.75 4.76
C ALA A 148 -4.12 -6.50 4.68
N LYS A 149 -5.14 -5.87 4.07
CA LYS A 149 -6.53 -6.36 4.04
C LYS A 149 -7.00 -6.65 2.63
N GLN A 150 -7.93 -7.59 2.54
CA GLN A 150 -8.64 -7.91 1.30
C GLN A 150 -10.13 -8.14 1.55
N LEU A 151 -10.94 -7.86 0.54
CA LEU A 151 -12.37 -8.16 0.54
C LEU A 151 -12.61 -9.67 0.61
N THR A 152 -13.69 -10.04 1.30
CA THR A 152 -14.20 -11.41 1.38
C THR A 152 -15.71 -11.39 1.46
N TYR A 153 -16.38 -12.49 1.10
CA TYR A 153 -17.83 -12.58 1.10
C TYR A 153 -18.34 -14.00 1.32
N SER A 154 -19.59 -14.09 1.75
CA SER A 154 -20.38 -15.31 1.68
C SER A 154 -21.73 -15.03 1.01
N GLU A 155 -22.32 -16.06 0.41
CA GLU A 155 -23.59 -15.96 -0.30
C GLU A 155 -24.59 -17.00 0.19
N ARG A 156 -25.87 -16.60 0.22
CA ARG A 156 -26.97 -17.51 0.52
C ARG A 156 -28.19 -17.19 -0.35
N LYS A 157 -28.72 -18.22 -1.02
CA LYS A 157 -30.00 -18.14 -1.76
C LYS A 157 -31.15 -18.44 -0.82
N VAL A 158 -32.23 -17.66 -0.97
CA VAL A 158 -33.45 -17.81 -0.16
C VAL A 158 -34.67 -17.56 -1.02
N THR A 159 -35.80 -18.13 -0.62
CA THR A 159 -37.14 -17.80 -1.18
C THR A 159 -37.85 -16.88 -0.18
N GLY A 160 -38.27 -15.72 -0.67
CA GLY A 160 -39.00 -14.71 0.09
C GLY A 160 -40.51 -14.99 0.26
N GLY A 161 -41.34 -13.94 0.41
CA GLY A 161 -42.74 -14.02 0.72
C GLY A 161 -43.04 -14.30 2.19
N LYS A 162 -42.03 -14.15 3.07
CA LYS A 162 -42.17 -14.40 4.53
C LYS A 162 -41.04 -13.71 5.29
N THR A 163 -41.25 -13.57 6.60
CA THR A 163 -40.16 -13.19 7.52
C THR A 163 -39.11 -14.30 7.56
N LEU A 164 -37.88 -13.96 7.22
CA LEU A 164 -36.71 -14.84 7.29
C LEU A 164 -35.93 -14.55 8.57
N ARG A 165 -35.52 -15.63 9.27
CA ARG A 165 -34.53 -15.59 10.33
C ARG A 165 -33.40 -16.54 9.96
N LEU A 166 -32.23 -15.98 9.64
CA LEU A 166 -31.14 -16.72 9.01
C LEU A 166 -29.81 -16.43 9.70
N GLN A 167 -29.11 -17.49 10.08
CA GLN A 167 -27.70 -17.35 10.38
C GLN A 167 -26.94 -17.24 9.07
N LEU A 168 -26.36 -16.08 8.78
CA LEU A 168 -25.46 -15.90 7.64
C LEU A 168 -24.08 -16.46 7.99
N ALA A 169 -23.54 -17.26 7.07
CA ALA A 169 -22.21 -17.78 7.23
C ALA A 169 -21.20 -16.61 7.25
N GLU A 170 -20.25 -16.70 8.14
CA GLU A 170 -19.09 -15.80 8.11
C GLU A 170 -18.28 -16.09 6.86
N PRO A 171 -17.80 -15.06 6.13
CA PRO A 171 -16.88 -15.26 5.02
C PRO A 171 -15.57 -15.92 5.44
N ASP A 172 -14.71 -16.25 4.46
CA ASP A 172 -13.37 -16.75 4.76
C ASP A 172 -12.57 -15.74 5.58
N ILE A 173 -11.98 -16.22 6.68
CA ILE A 173 -11.20 -15.43 7.63
C ILE A 173 -9.74 -15.88 7.56
N TYR A 174 -8.84 -14.89 7.46
CA TYR A 174 -7.40 -15.15 7.54
C TYR A 174 -6.79 -14.44 8.76
N LYS A 175 -5.84 -15.11 9.39
CA LYS A 175 -5.09 -14.59 10.53
C LYS A 175 -5.99 -14.14 11.70
N GLY A 176 -7.20 -14.72 11.81
CA GLY A 176 -8.15 -14.43 12.87
C GLY A 176 -8.79 -13.04 12.86
N PHE A 177 -8.74 -12.34 11.72
CA PHE A 177 -9.29 -10.99 11.57
C PHE A 177 -10.41 -10.97 10.52
N TYR A 178 -11.55 -10.40 10.90
CA TYR A 178 -12.68 -10.14 10.01
C TYR A 178 -13.50 -8.94 10.50
N LYS A 179 -13.99 -8.13 9.56
CA LYS A 179 -15.01 -7.10 9.83
C LYS A 179 -16.03 -7.07 8.70
N ASP A 180 -17.30 -6.92 9.07
CA ASP A 180 -18.39 -6.70 8.13
C ASP A 180 -18.32 -5.30 7.51
N ILE A 181 -18.66 -5.20 6.21
CA ILE A 181 -18.86 -3.94 5.49
C ILE A 181 -20.35 -3.71 5.24
N VAL A 182 -21.02 -4.70 4.64
CA VAL A 182 -22.41 -4.60 4.22
C VAL A 182 -23.04 -5.98 4.03
N VAL A 183 -24.34 -6.07 4.27
CA VAL A 183 -25.18 -7.20 3.88
C VAL A 183 -26.15 -6.73 2.82
N LEU A 184 -26.09 -7.33 1.62
CA LEU A 184 -26.93 -6.96 0.48
C LEU A 184 -27.81 -8.12 0.07
N ALA A 185 -29.05 -7.81 -0.34
CA ALA A 185 -29.92 -8.78 -1.00
C ALA A 185 -30.33 -8.26 -2.38
N PHE A 186 -30.38 -9.16 -3.36
CA PHE A 186 -30.84 -8.87 -4.71
C PHE A 186 -31.62 -10.06 -5.30
N PRO A 187 -32.55 -9.84 -6.24
CA PRO A 187 -33.30 -10.92 -6.89
C PRO A 187 -32.36 -11.92 -7.59
N SER A 188 -32.69 -13.20 -7.51
CA SER A 188 -31.88 -14.30 -8.06
C SER A 188 -32.65 -15.26 -8.95
N ASN A 189 -33.69 -14.77 -9.62
CA ASN A 189 -34.52 -15.55 -10.53
C ASN A 189 -33.78 -15.87 -11.87
N LYS A 190 -34.43 -16.64 -12.73
CA LYS A 190 -33.85 -17.05 -14.03
C LYS A 190 -33.65 -15.88 -15.00
N GLU A 191 -34.44 -14.84 -14.89
CA GLU A 191 -34.49 -13.72 -15.83
C GLU A 191 -33.27 -12.78 -15.65
N ASN A 192 -32.68 -12.73 -14.45
CA ASN A 192 -31.52 -11.89 -14.16
C ASN A 192 -30.19 -12.65 -14.18
N LYS A 193 -30.12 -13.83 -14.83
CA LYS A 193 -28.86 -14.51 -15.07
C LYS A 193 -28.20 -14.04 -16.36
N THR A 194 -26.89 -13.92 -16.32
CA THR A 194 -26.09 -13.61 -17.51
C THR A 194 -25.00 -14.66 -17.71
N ASN A 195 -24.62 -14.87 -18.96
CA ASN A 195 -23.46 -15.69 -19.33
C ASN A 195 -22.24 -14.83 -19.68
N GLU A 196 -22.34 -13.52 -19.54
CA GLU A 196 -21.28 -12.57 -19.82
C GLU A 196 -20.62 -12.14 -18.51
N PRO A 197 -19.50 -12.76 -18.09
CA PRO A 197 -18.75 -12.36 -16.90
C PRO A 197 -17.97 -11.08 -17.16
N VAL A 198 -17.65 -10.38 -16.09
CA VAL A 198 -16.59 -9.35 -16.15
C VAL A 198 -15.25 -10.05 -16.33
N SER A 199 -14.55 -9.75 -17.41
CA SER A 199 -13.27 -10.36 -17.73
C SER A 199 -12.17 -9.90 -16.75
N ASN A 200 -11.22 -10.81 -16.44
CA ASN A 200 -10.07 -10.54 -15.57
C ASN A 200 -10.45 -9.89 -14.22
N LEU A 201 -11.55 -10.35 -13.63
CA LEU A 201 -12.14 -9.75 -12.44
C LEU A 201 -11.15 -9.67 -11.27
N ASP A 202 -10.40 -10.74 -11.00
CA ASP A 202 -9.43 -10.79 -9.89
C ASP A 202 -8.34 -9.73 -10.04
N LEU A 203 -7.86 -9.49 -11.26
CA LEU A 203 -6.90 -8.42 -11.54
C LEU A 203 -7.53 -7.04 -11.37
N LYS A 204 -8.78 -6.89 -11.83
CA LYS A 204 -9.52 -5.61 -11.73
C LYS A 204 -9.90 -5.26 -10.30
N LEU A 205 -10.06 -6.24 -9.44
CA LEU A 205 -10.31 -6.09 -8.00
C LEU A 205 -9.02 -6.03 -7.16
N GLY A 206 -7.85 -6.20 -7.76
CA GLY A 206 -6.59 -6.18 -7.03
C GLY A 206 -6.31 -7.41 -6.18
N PHE A 207 -6.99 -8.55 -6.44
CA PHE A 207 -6.73 -9.81 -5.73
C PHE A 207 -5.47 -10.54 -6.19
N HIS A 208 -4.80 -10.05 -7.23
CA HIS A 208 -3.65 -10.73 -7.76
C HIS A 208 -2.40 -10.46 -6.92
N GLU A 209 -1.70 -11.51 -6.54
CA GLU A 209 -0.37 -11.44 -5.96
C GLU A 209 0.66 -11.12 -7.05
N LEU A 210 1.40 -10.03 -6.89
CA LEU A 210 2.56 -9.75 -7.71
C LEU A 210 3.73 -10.60 -7.18
N GLY A 211 3.91 -11.76 -7.71
CA GLY A 211 5.04 -12.63 -7.41
C GLY A 211 5.65 -13.16 -8.70
N GLY A 212 6.97 -13.10 -8.85
CA GLY A 212 7.86 -13.73 -9.83
C GLY A 212 7.50 -13.74 -11.33
N SER A 213 6.24 -13.67 -11.67
CA SER A 213 5.70 -13.54 -13.03
C SER A 213 4.42 -12.72 -12.98
N ALA A 214 4.56 -11.41 -12.83
CA ALA A 214 3.42 -10.50 -12.95
C ALA A 214 2.71 -10.74 -14.29
N PRO A 215 1.38 -10.94 -14.30
CA PRO A 215 0.66 -11.06 -15.55
C PRO A 215 0.78 -9.79 -16.36
N ASP A 216 0.63 -9.89 -17.67
CA ASP A 216 0.55 -8.72 -18.53
C ASP A 216 -0.72 -7.92 -18.19
N CYS A 217 -0.54 -6.84 -17.45
CA CYS A 217 -1.62 -5.95 -16.99
C CYS A 217 -1.86 -4.76 -17.93
N ARG A 218 -1.19 -4.67 -19.10
CA ARG A 218 -1.36 -3.55 -20.04
C ARG A 218 -2.79 -3.37 -20.48
N PHE A 219 -3.57 -4.44 -20.56
CA PHE A 219 -4.98 -4.36 -20.91
C PHE A 219 -5.81 -3.53 -19.91
N LEU A 220 -5.36 -3.36 -18.65
CA LEU A 220 -6.04 -2.50 -17.68
C LEU A 220 -5.98 -1.02 -18.03
N LEU A 221 -5.06 -0.62 -18.91
CA LEU A 221 -4.93 0.73 -19.44
C LEU A 221 -5.87 0.98 -20.62
N GLU A 222 -6.45 -0.07 -21.21
CA GLU A 222 -7.37 0.02 -22.32
C GLU A 222 -8.80 0.20 -21.84
N ASN A 223 -9.55 1.17 -22.39
CA ASN A 223 -10.93 1.46 -22.00
C ASN A 223 -11.91 0.30 -22.27
N ASN A 224 -11.51 -0.69 -23.09
CA ASN A 224 -12.33 -1.84 -23.49
C ASN A 224 -11.59 -3.16 -23.28
N ALA A 225 -10.92 -3.33 -22.18
CA ALA A 225 -10.14 -4.53 -21.86
C ALA A 225 -11.03 -5.80 -21.80
N ARG A 226 -11.40 -6.32 -22.96
CA ARG A 226 -12.03 -7.62 -23.10
C ARG A 226 -10.94 -8.70 -23.13
N GLY A 227 -10.63 -9.27 -21.96
CA GLY A 227 -9.77 -10.46 -21.89
C GLY A 227 -10.49 -11.70 -22.42
N ARG A 228 -9.72 -12.73 -22.79
CA ARG A 228 -10.29 -14.06 -23.06
C ARG A 228 -10.83 -14.63 -21.75
N GLU A 229 -12.14 -14.81 -21.67
CA GLU A 229 -12.82 -15.29 -20.50
C GLU A 229 -12.60 -16.79 -20.32
N LYS A 230 -12.26 -17.19 -19.10
CA LYS A 230 -12.44 -18.58 -18.69
C LYS A 230 -13.92 -18.76 -18.37
N LYS A 231 -14.58 -19.73 -19.01
CA LYS A 231 -15.93 -20.14 -18.62
C LYS A 231 -15.91 -20.47 -17.13
N THR A 232 -16.85 -19.90 -16.39
CA THR A 232 -17.03 -20.19 -14.98
C THR A 232 -18.29 -21.05 -14.80
N ASP A 233 -18.23 -22.04 -13.91
CA ASP A 233 -19.40 -22.80 -13.50
C ASP A 233 -20.27 -22.06 -12.48
N LYS A 234 -19.81 -20.88 -12.02
CA LYS A 234 -20.58 -20.05 -11.09
C LYS A 234 -21.78 -19.40 -11.80
N THR A 235 -22.91 -19.35 -11.10
CA THR A 235 -24.07 -18.58 -11.56
C THR A 235 -23.77 -17.09 -11.44
N ILE A 236 -23.83 -16.36 -12.55
CA ILE A 236 -23.67 -14.91 -12.61
C ILE A 236 -25.05 -14.28 -12.66
N TYR A 237 -25.29 -13.28 -11.80
CA TYR A 237 -26.50 -12.47 -11.84
C TYR A 237 -26.22 -11.12 -12.48
N LEU A 238 -27.16 -10.67 -13.32
CA LEU A 238 -27.25 -9.30 -13.79
C LEU A 238 -28.14 -8.54 -12.81
N ILE A 239 -27.56 -7.68 -12.01
CA ILE A 239 -28.20 -7.03 -10.87
C ILE A 239 -28.59 -5.61 -11.26
N ASP A 240 -29.88 -5.30 -11.25
CA ASP A 240 -30.35 -3.92 -11.28
C ASP A 240 -30.04 -3.26 -9.92
N ILE A 241 -29.19 -2.23 -9.92
CA ILE A 241 -28.77 -1.54 -8.70
C ILE A 241 -29.94 -0.98 -7.89
N ALA A 242 -31.02 -0.57 -8.56
CA ALA A 242 -32.22 -0.06 -7.91
C ALA A 242 -33.00 -1.14 -7.14
N ARG A 243 -32.72 -2.42 -7.39
CA ARG A 243 -33.34 -3.55 -6.72
C ARG A 243 -32.49 -4.18 -5.64
N ILE A 244 -31.32 -3.62 -5.37
CA ILE A 244 -30.49 -4.05 -4.25
C ILE A 244 -31.08 -3.52 -2.95
N VAL A 245 -31.21 -4.38 -1.96
CA VAL A 245 -31.66 -4.04 -0.61
C VAL A 245 -30.47 -4.14 0.35
N ASP A 246 -30.15 -3.04 1.05
CA ASP A 246 -29.18 -3.04 2.13
C ASP A 246 -29.82 -3.59 3.42
N LEU A 247 -29.36 -4.72 3.88
CA LEU A 247 -29.82 -5.44 5.07
C LEU A 247 -28.86 -5.32 6.26
N THR A 248 -27.84 -4.46 6.16
CA THR A 248 -26.75 -4.38 7.16
C THR A 248 -27.28 -4.16 8.59
N THR A 249 -28.26 -3.27 8.74
CA THR A 249 -28.85 -2.98 10.07
C THR A 249 -29.83 -4.04 10.57
N GLN A 250 -30.18 -5.03 9.73
CA GLN A 250 -31.08 -6.13 10.07
C GLN A 250 -30.33 -7.39 10.49
N MET A 251 -29.01 -7.38 10.41
CA MET A 251 -28.13 -8.42 10.90
C MET A 251 -27.53 -8.01 12.26
N ASP A 252 -27.54 -8.88 13.23
CA ASP A 252 -26.88 -8.66 14.52
C ASP A 252 -25.38 -8.99 14.45
N GLU A 253 -24.65 -8.66 15.54
CA GLU A 253 -23.21 -8.89 15.66
C GLU A 253 -22.81 -10.38 15.57
N LYS A 254 -23.76 -11.29 15.77
CA LYS A 254 -23.55 -12.74 15.65
C LYS A 254 -23.85 -13.26 14.26
N GLY A 255 -24.23 -12.38 13.32
CA GLY A 255 -24.58 -12.73 11.95
C GLY A 255 -26.00 -13.29 11.79
N LEU A 256 -26.88 -13.12 12.79
CA LEU A 256 -28.28 -13.48 12.66
C LEU A 256 -29.05 -12.35 11.95
N LEU A 257 -29.47 -12.63 10.73
CA LEU A 257 -30.32 -11.74 9.92
C LEU A 257 -31.79 -11.98 10.21
N SER A 258 -32.58 -10.91 10.40
CA SER A 258 -34.04 -10.94 10.45
C SER A 258 -34.59 -10.00 9.39
N TRP A 259 -35.28 -10.54 8.36
CA TRP A 259 -35.75 -9.77 7.21
C TRP A 259 -37.11 -10.22 6.72
N ASP A 260 -38.03 -9.25 6.51
CA ASP A 260 -39.30 -9.48 5.85
C ASP A 260 -39.09 -9.46 4.34
N ALA A 261 -38.75 -10.64 3.80
CA ALA A 261 -38.34 -10.77 2.41
C ALA A 261 -39.56 -10.68 1.47
N PRO A 262 -39.56 -9.79 0.45
CA PRO A 262 -40.60 -9.77 -0.60
C PRO A 262 -40.69 -11.11 -1.31
N GLU A 263 -41.83 -11.36 -2.01
CA GLU A 263 -41.99 -12.57 -2.83
C GLU A 263 -40.88 -12.68 -3.88
N GLY A 264 -40.49 -13.92 -4.18
CA GLY A 264 -39.48 -14.28 -5.17
C GLY A 264 -38.22 -14.91 -4.56
N ASP A 265 -37.29 -15.25 -5.43
CA ASP A 265 -35.99 -15.79 -5.04
C ASP A 265 -34.97 -14.65 -4.90
N TRP A 266 -34.19 -14.71 -3.83
CA TRP A 266 -33.20 -13.71 -3.47
C TRP A 266 -31.83 -14.34 -3.26
N ASN A 267 -30.78 -13.61 -3.59
CA ASN A 267 -29.43 -13.90 -3.14
C ASN A 267 -29.03 -12.88 -2.08
N ILE A 268 -28.58 -13.35 -0.93
CA ILE A 268 -28.09 -12.52 0.17
C ILE A 268 -26.58 -12.68 0.22
N MET A 269 -25.87 -11.56 0.16
CA MET A 269 -24.42 -11.51 0.30
C MET A 269 -24.04 -10.81 1.61
N ARG A 270 -23.22 -11.48 2.44
CA ARG A 270 -22.51 -10.87 3.55
C ARG A 270 -21.10 -10.56 3.09
N ILE A 271 -20.74 -9.29 3.06
CA ILE A 271 -19.49 -8.79 2.50
C ILE A 271 -18.71 -8.10 3.61
N GLY A 272 -17.46 -8.46 3.73
CA GLY A 272 -16.54 -7.90 4.69
C GLY A 272 -15.10 -7.91 4.18
N TYR A 273 -14.15 -7.79 5.08
CA TYR A 273 -12.74 -7.84 4.77
C TYR A 273 -11.96 -8.57 5.84
N THR A 274 -10.86 -9.16 5.44
CA THR A 274 -9.96 -9.98 6.25
C THR A 274 -8.52 -9.64 5.91
N CYS A 275 -7.55 -10.16 6.66
CA CYS A 275 -6.14 -10.01 6.29
C CYS A 275 -5.84 -10.67 4.95
N THR A 276 -4.84 -10.16 4.22
CA THR A 276 -4.25 -10.92 3.13
C THR A 276 -3.49 -12.13 3.67
N ARG A 277 -3.14 -13.07 2.79
CA ARG A 277 -2.30 -14.23 3.15
C ARG A 277 -0.81 -13.89 3.13
N SER A 278 -0.46 -12.71 2.63
CA SER A 278 0.94 -12.33 2.43
C SER A 278 1.68 -12.11 3.74
N GLU A 279 2.92 -12.49 3.71
CA GLU A 279 3.92 -12.25 4.74
C GLU A 279 5.08 -11.47 4.12
N VAL A 280 5.93 -10.90 4.98
CA VAL A 280 7.12 -10.18 4.51
C VAL A 280 8.01 -11.09 3.67
N SER A 281 8.47 -10.54 2.54
CA SER A 281 9.26 -11.23 1.54
C SER A 281 10.75 -11.00 1.77
N THR A 282 11.53 -12.08 1.71
CA THR A 282 13.02 -12.01 1.77
C THR A 282 13.56 -11.36 3.05
N SER A 283 12.78 -11.34 4.11
CA SER A 283 13.24 -10.83 5.39
C SER A 283 14.30 -11.74 6.02
N SER A 284 15.08 -11.23 6.95
CA SER A 284 15.92 -12.02 7.82
C SER A 284 15.10 -13.07 8.57
N ARG A 285 15.72 -14.22 8.90
CA ARG A 285 15.03 -15.44 9.34
C ARG A 285 13.93 -15.20 10.39
N ASP A 286 14.23 -14.44 11.42
CA ASP A 286 13.33 -14.24 12.56
C ASP A 286 12.42 -13.00 12.41
N TRP A 287 12.51 -12.31 11.27
CA TRP A 287 11.66 -11.17 10.95
C TRP A 287 10.39 -11.56 10.19
N GLN A 288 10.01 -12.82 10.19
CA GLN A 288 8.77 -13.26 9.52
C GLN A 288 7.53 -12.67 10.21
N GLY A 289 6.54 -12.28 9.42
CA GLY A 289 5.31 -11.70 9.95
C GLY A 289 4.39 -11.12 8.87
N ASN A 290 3.34 -10.46 9.33
CA ASN A 290 2.35 -9.87 8.43
C ASN A 290 2.93 -8.70 7.64
N VAL A 291 2.47 -8.58 6.40
CA VAL A 291 2.65 -7.35 5.62
C VAL A 291 1.78 -6.25 6.22
N LEU A 292 2.32 -5.03 6.29
CA LEU A 292 1.62 -3.84 6.78
C LEU A 292 0.48 -3.43 5.85
N ASP A 293 -0.56 -2.81 6.37
CA ASP A 293 -1.57 -2.12 5.56
C ASP A 293 -1.00 -0.79 5.03
N TYR A 294 -0.59 -0.79 3.77
CA TYR A 294 0.00 0.38 3.10
C TYR A 294 -1.02 1.49 2.80
N MET A 295 -2.31 1.22 2.95
CA MET A 295 -3.37 2.21 2.77
C MET A 295 -3.86 2.80 4.09
N ASP A 296 -3.39 2.30 5.24
CA ASP A 296 -3.76 2.80 6.56
C ASP A 296 -2.61 3.57 7.21
N ARG A 297 -2.78 4.89 7.33
CA ARG A 297 -1.82 5.76 8.00
C ARG A 297 -1.55 5.32 9.44
N ASN A 298 -2.56 4.86 10.17
CA ASN A 298 -2.37 4.42 11.56
C ASN A 298 -1.48 3.18 11.63
N ALA A 299 -1.57 2.28 10.63
CA ALA A 299 -0.69 1.13 10.54
C ALA A 299 0.77 1.56 10.30
N PHE A 300 0.98 2.54 9.40
CA PHE A 300 2.31 3.11 9.17
C PHE A 300 2.85 3.83 10.40
N ASP A 301 2.06 4.69 11.04
CA ASP A 301 2.45 5.40 12.26
C ASP A 301 2.81 4.43 13.40
N TYR A 302 2.06 3.32 13.52
CA TYR A 302 2.38 2.25 14.47
C TYR A 302 3.74 1.60 14.16
N TYR A 303 3.97 1.23 12.90
CA TYR A 303 5.23 0.63 12.45
C TYR A 303 6.41 1.60 12.66
N TRP A 304 6.24 2.85 12.26
CA TRP A 304 7.23 3.89 12.45
C TRP A 304 7.64 4.04 13.91
N ASN A 305 6.67 4.21 14.79
CA ASN A 305 6.94 4.40 16.22
C ASN A 305 7.52 3.15 16.90
N THR A 306 7.21 1.97 16.37
CA THR A 306 7.67 0.70 16.97
C THR A 306 9.05 0.30 16.48
N ILE A 307 9.39 0.56 15.22
CA ILE A 307 10.61 0.06 14.58
C ILE A 307 11.54 1.20 14.16
N VAL A 308 11.04 2.16 13.38
CA VAL A 308 11.91 3.16 12.73
C VAL A 308 12.40 4.21 13.72
N GLU A 309 11.49 4.76 14.49
CA GLU A 309 11.80 5.83 15.46
C GLU A 309 12.86 5.40 16.49
N PRO A 310 12.81 4.20 17.11
CA PRO A 310 13.87 3.74 18.01
C PRO A 310 15.24 3.66 17.35
N ILE A 311 15.31 3.21 16.08
CA ILE A 311 16.57 3.15 15.31
C ILE A 311 17.11 4.57 15.09
N LEU A 312 16.25 5.52 14.72
CA LEU A 312 16.65 6.92 14.52
C LEU A 312 17.09 7.58 15.83
N GLN A 313 16.41 7.29 16.93
CA GLN A 313 16.80 7.79 18.26
C GLN A 313 18.17 7.27 18.67
N ALA A 314 18.47 5.99 18.42
CA ALA A 314 19.78 5.41 18.69
C ALA A 314 20.89 6.03 17.81
N ALA A 315 20.59 6.31 16.53
CA ALA A 315 21.53 7.04 15.67
C ALA A 315 21.81 8.46 16.19
N GLY A 316 20.79 9.12 16.73
CA GLY A 316 20.87 10.43 17.36
C GLY A 316 21.22 11.57 16.40
N GLU A 317 21.15 12.79 16.92
CA GLU A 317 21.41 14.04 16.16
C GLU A 317 22.82 14.09 15.53
N LYS A 318 23.77 13.32 16.07
CA LYS A 318 25.15 13.27 15.52
C LYS A 318 25.18 12.64 14.11
N HIS A 319 24.18 11.84 13.74
CA HIS A 319 24.13 11.10 12.47
C HIS A 319 22.92 11.51 11.61
N VAL A 320 21.75 11.65 12.20
CA VAL A 320 20.53 12.00 11.46
C VAL A 320 20.70 13.33 10.75
N GLY A 321 20.48 13.35 9.43
CA GLY A 321 20.68 14.52 8.57
C GLY A 321 22.14 14.82 8.20
N SER A 322 23.12 14.15 8.83
CA SER A 322 24.55 14.33 8.54
C SER A 322 25.19 13.13 7.84
N THR A 323 25.33 12.00 8.52
CA THR A 323 25.83 10.73 7.97
C THR A 323 24.68 9.88 7.46
N LEU A 324 23.60 9.79 8.24
CA LEU A 324 22.34 9.15 7.84
C LEU A 324 21.53 10.15 7.03
N LYS A 325 21.53 9.98 5.72
CA LYS A 325 20.97 10.96 4.75
C LYS A 325 19.65 10.58 4.16
N PHE A 326 19.35 9.29 4.05
CA PHE A 326 18.15 8.82 3.36
C PHE A 326 17.65 7.52 3.97
N MET A 327 16.37 7.28 3.76
CA MET A 327 15.68 6.05 4.12
C MET A 327 14.91 5.57 2.89
N GLU A 328 14.64 4.29 2.86
CA GLU A 328 13.91 3.67 1.77
C GLU A 328 12.88 2.68 2.33
N THR A 329 11.79 2.53 1.61
CA THR A 329 10.91 1.35 1.64
C THR A 329 10.83 0.82 0.22
N ASP A 330 10.99 -0.51 0.05
CA ASP A 330 11.15 -1.09 -1.27
C ASP A 330 9.79 -1.41 -1.92
N SER A 331 9.46 -2.67 -2.10
CA SER A 331 8.39 -3.10 -3.01
C SER A 331 6.99 -3.06 -2.40
N TRP A 332 6.00 -2.89 -3.28
CA TRP A 332 4.62 -3.19 -3.00
C TRP A 332 4.36 -4.70 -3.19
N GLU A 333 4.61 -5.50 -2.16
CA GLU A 333 4.39 -6.95 -2.15
C GLU A 333 3.36 -7.32 -1.06
N CYS A 334 2.15 -6.81 -1.21
CA CYS A 334 1.09 -6.93 -0.20
C CYS A 334 0.08 -8.04 -0.50
N GLY A 335 0.37 -8.90 -1.48
CA GLY A 335 -0.61 -9.85 -1.99
C GLY A 335 -1.81 -9.14 -2.62
N GLY A 336 -2.97 -9.74 -2.48
CA GLY A 336 -4.21 -9.19 -2.97
C GLY A 336 -4.80 -8.07 -2.10
N MET A 337 -3.99 -7.15 -1.59
CA MET A 337 -4.48 -6.05 -0.76
C MET A 337 -5.35 -5.11 -1.57
N ASN A 338 -6.64 -5.05 -1.24
CA ASN A 338 -7.62 -4.24 -1.94
C ASN A 338 -8.64 -3.56 -1.02
N TRP A 339 -8.38 -3.55 0.28
CA TRP A 339 -9.24 -2.90 1.26
C TRP A 339 -8.45 -2.37 2.45
N THR A 340 -8.99 -1.33 3.09
CA THR A 340 -8.58 -0.81 4.41
C THR A 340 -9.79 -0.22 5.13
N ASP A 341 -9.70 0.04 6.41
CA ASP A 341 -10.82 0.55 7.23
C ASP A 341 -11.43 1.84 6.64
N ALA A 342 -10.61 2.75 6.13
CA ALA A 342 -11.05 4.02 5.57
C ALA A 342 -11.51 3.96 4.10
N PHE A 343 -11.34 2.81 3.41
CA PHE A 343 -11.44 2.71 1.96
C PHE A 343 -12.78 3.21 1.39
N ALA A 344 -13.90 2.85 2.00
CA ALA A 344 -15.22 3.27 1.53
C ALA A 344 -15.42 4.80 1.57
N ASN A 345 -14.89 5.46 2.61
CA ASN A 345 -14.96 6.91 2.75
C ASN A 345 -14.05 7.61 1.73
N GLU A 346 -12.85 7.09 1.53
CA GLU A 346 -11.88 7.59 0.56
C GLU A 346 -12.40 7.41 -0.87
N PHE A 347 -12.98 6.26 -1.19
CA PHE A 347 -13.63 6.04 -2.47
C PHE A 347 -14.74 7.06 -2.72
N ARG A 348 -15.63 7.27 -1.73
CA ARG A 348 -16.71 8.26 -1.86
C ARG A 348 -16.16 9.67 -2.07
N SER A 349 -15.13 10.04 -1.35
CA SER A 349 -14.49 11.36 -1.47
C SER A 349 -13.83 11.55 -2.84
N TYR A 350 -13.20 10.50 -3.37
CA TYR A 350 -12.46 10.54 -4.61
C TYR A 350 -13.35 10.39 -5.86
N CYS A 351 -14.34 9.47 -5.81
CA CYS A 351 -15.18 9.13 -6.95
C CYS A 351 -16.56 9.79 -6.92
N GLY A 352 -17.03 10.31 -5.77
CA GLY A 352 -18.29 11.04 -5.64
C GLY A 352 -19.53 10.17 -5.45
N TYR A 353 -19.40 8.84 -5.28
CA TYR A 353 -20.54 7.94 -5.05
C TYR A 353 -20.20 6.83 -4.05
N ASP A 354 -21.24 6.08 -3.58
CA ASP A 354 -21.05 4.97 -2.64
C ASP A 354 -20.73 3.67 -3.38
N LEU A 355 -19.62 3.04 -3.00
CA LEU A 355 -19.17 1.78 -3.61
C LEU A 355 -19.99 0.55 -3.18
N LYS A 356 -20.71 0.61 -2.05
CA LYS A 356 -21.28 -0.59 -1.42
C LYS A 356 -22.19 -1.39 -2.33
N LEU A 357 -23.05 -0.71 -3.11
CA LEU A 357 -23.99 -1.38 -4.01
C LEU A 357 -23.31 -2.08 -5.20
N TYR A 358 -22.04 -1.77 -5.48
CA TYR A 358 -21.24 -2.42 -6.51
C TYR A 358 -20.44 -3.62 -5.97
N LEU A 359 -20.37 -3.82 -4.66
CA LEU A 359 -19.58 -4.91 -4.06
C LEU A 359 -20.03 -6.32 -4.48
N PRO A 360 -21.26 -6.60 -4.96
CA PRO A 360 -21.57 -7.92 -5.55
C PRO A 360 -20.64 -8.35 -6.70
N LEU A 361 -19.92 -7.40 -7.32
CA LEU A 361 -18.87 -7.68 -8.29
C LEU A 361 -17.75 -8.58 -7.75
N ILE A 362 -17.47 -8.58 -6.45
CA ILE A 362 -16.42 -9.45 -5.86
C ILE A 362 -16.73 -10.95 -6.01
N ALA A 363 -18.01 -11.28 -6.16
CA ALA A 363 -18.47 -12.65 -6.44
C ALA A 363 -18.57 -12.97 -7.95
N GLY A 364 -18.30 -11.99 -8.80
CA GLY A 364 -18.41 -12.11 -10.25
C GLY A 364 -19.78 -11.72 -10.81
N HIS A 365 -20.69 -11.19 -10.00
CA HIS A 365 -21.96 -10.66 -10.50
C HIS A 365 -21.75 -9.39 -11.31
N VAL A 366 -22.70 -9.06 -12.19
CA VAL A 366 -22.67 -7.86 -13.01
C VAL A 366 -23.70 -6.88 -12.46
N VAL A 367 -23.31 -5.66 -12.13
CA VAL A 367 -24.21 -4.62 -11.65
C VAL A 367 -24.58 -3.71 -12.83
N ASP A 368 -25.88 -3.55 -13.07
CA ASP A 368 -26.53 -2.88 -14.19
C ASP A 368 -26.13 -3.46 -15.56
N ASN A 369 -24.88 -3.33 -15.95
CA ASN A 369 -24.32 -3.87 -17.19
C ASN A 369 -22.79 -3.99 -17.08
N ILE A 370 -22.16 -4.60 -18.09
CA ILE A 370 -20.72 -4.82 -18.13
C ILE A 370 -19.92 -3.51 -18.14
N ASP A 371 -20.41 -2.48 -18.85
CA ASP A 371 -19.70 -1.20 -18.95
C ASP A 371 -19.72 -0.44 -17.61
N THR A 372 -20.88 -0.38 -16.95
CA THR A 372 -21.02 0.18 -15.60
C THR A 372 -20.14 -0.56 -14.59
N SER A 373 -20.13 -1.89 -14.63
CA SER A 373 -19.30 -2.73 -13.77
C SER A 373 -17.80 -2.48 -14.00
N ASN A 374 -17.38 -2.36 -15.26
CA ASN A 374 -15.97 -2.04 -15.58
C ASN A 374 -15.58 -0.60 -15.17
N ALA A 375 -16.49 0.37 -15.31
CA ALA A 375 -16.27 1.75 -14.86
C ALA A 375 -16.04 1.79 -13.34
N PHE A 376 -16.89 1.13 -12.56
CA PHE A 376 -16.70 0.98 -11.12
C PHE A 376 -15.34 0.34 -10.78
N LEU A 377 -15.00 -0.77 -11.44
CA LEU A 377 -13.71 -1.45 -11.19
C LEU A 377 -12.49 -0.58 -11.56
N ALA A 378 -12.62 0.31 -12.54
CA ALA A 378 -11.59 1.29 -12.85
C ALA A 378 -11.45 2.32 -11.72
N ASP A 379 -12.55 2.84 -11.20
CA ASP A 379 -12.56 3.79 -10.08
C ASP A 379 -12.07 3.15 -8.79
N PHE A 380 -12.40 1.87 -8.56
CA PHE A 380 -11.88 1.09 -7.44
C PHE A 380 -10.35 1.02 -7.46
N ARG A 381 -9.74 0.66 -8.60
CA ARG A 381 -8.27 0.63 -8.75
C ARG A 381 -7.62 2.01 -8.63
N LYS A 382 -8.25 3.04 -9.21
CA LYS A 382 -7.77 4.42 -9.06
C LYS A 382 -7.75 4.85 -7.60
N THR A 383 -8.75 4.44 -6.81
CA THR A 383 -8.79 4.71 -5.38
C THR A 383 -7.65 4.03 -4.65
N ILE A 384 -7.35 2.75 -4.94
CA ILE A 384 -6.17 2.06 -4.38
C ILE A 384 -4.90 2.84 -4.71
N THR A 385 -4.69 3.20 -5.98
CA THR A 385 -3.52 3.97 -6.42
C THR A 385 -3.41 5.33 -5.72
N HIS A 386 -4.55 6.01 -5.53
CA HIS A 386 -4.59 7.29 -4.84
C HIS A 386 -4.20 7.15 -3.36
N GLN A 387 -4.64 6.08 -2.70
CA GLN A 387 -4.28 5.79 -1.30
C GLN A 387 -2.78 5.52 -1.14
N ILE A 388 -2.21 4.70 -2.02
CA ILE A 388 -0.77 4.39 -2.02
C ILE A 388 0.06 5.66 -2.18
N GLY A 389 -0.29 6.54 -3.13
CA GLY A 389 0.40 7.80 -3.37
C GLY A 389 0.39 8.74 -2.16
N ARG A 390 -0.63 8.68 -1.32
CA ARG A 390 -0.74 9.51 -0.10
C ARG A 390 0.05 8.98 1.09
N ALA A 391 0.32 7.69 1.14
CA ALA A 391 1.10 7.08 2.22
C ALA A 391 2.60 7.44 2.15
N HIS A 392 3.07 7.91 1.00
CA HIS A 392 4.49 8.14 0.70
C HIS A 392 4.85 9.64 0.52
N VAL A 393 3.93 10.56 0.84
CA VAL A 393 4.16 12.02 0.72
C VAL A 393 4.10 12.71 2.08
#